data_a462c5c09f35e8292c1125695076a323
#
_entry.id   a462c5c09f35e8292c1125695076a323
#
_cell.length_a   1.000
_cell.length_b   1.000
_cell.length_c   1.000
_cell.angle_alpha   90.00
_cell.angle_beta   90.00
_cell.angle_gamma   90.00
#
_symmetry.space_group_name_H-M   'P 1'
#
loop_
_entity.id
_entity.type
_entity.pdbx_description
1 polymer ?
#
loop_
_entity_poly.entity_id
_entity_poly.type
_entity_poly.pdbx_seq_one_letter_code
_entity_poly.pdbx_strand_id
1 'polypeptide(L)'
;EKICVTNPEITQEQCRIDLWVRDRAGGYAIIFENKVYNATDQAAQIARYIECTQGNGYPLDKIFVIYMPQKDDKNPVDDSWGKYKEDFASHYVKFSFRNGVLPWLKSDVLPSIPDKDKLLKSAIEQYVDYLEGLFKQRESDKQLYIMVENYIKEQLGFIGHPEEYYTQLICKCKDVKEVLAHLENARDRAEKVCWERWRNCLLGRY
;
A
#
# COMPACT_ATOMS: atom_id res chain seq x y z
N GLU A 1 17.88 -18.59 -6.39
CA GLU A 1 19.11 -18.40 -5.59
C GLU A 1 18.68 -17.73 -4.26
N LYS A 2 19.09 -18.28 -3.10
CA LYS A 2 18.84 -17.63 -1.81
C LYS A 2 19.86 -16.52 -1.63
N ILE A 3 19.44 -15.27 -1.53
CA ILE A 3 20.30 -14.16 -1.10
C ILE A 3 20.55 -14.33 0.39
N CYS A 4 21.81 -14.52 0.76
CA CYS A 4 22.21 -14.64 2.16
C CYS A 4 22.65 -13.26 2.65
N VAL A 5 21.90 -12.71 3.59
CA VAL A 5 22.19 -11.39 4.18
C VAL A 5 23.29 -11.58 5.25
N THR A 6 24.46 -10.97 5.04
CA THR A 6 25.60 -11.11 5.95
C THR A 6 25.80 -9.84 6.78
N ASN A 7 25.97 -8.69 6.13
CA ASN A 7 26.19 -7.41 6.79
C ASN A 7 25.62 -6.27 5.91
N PRO A 8 24.27 -6.13 5.84
CA PRO A 8 23.65 -5.17 4.97
C PRO A 8 23.81 -3.73 5.48
N GLU A 9 24.20 -2.84 4.58
CA GLU A 9 24.04 -1.41 4.73
C GLU A 9 22.70 -0.99 4.16
N ILE A 10 21.90 -0.29 4.95
CA ILE A 10 20.57 0.18 4.54
C ILE A 10 20.58 1.71 4.51
N THR A 11 20.25 2.29 3.35
CA THR A 11 20.20 3.74 3.16
C THR A 11 18.90 4.16 2.48
N GLN A 12 18.47 5.39 2.74
CA GLN A 12 17.29 6.01 2.16
C GLN A 12 17.72 7.22 1.32
N GLU A 13 16.98 7.49 0.25
CA GLU A 13 17.15 8.67 -0.63
C GLU A 13 18.57 8.82 -1.26
N GLN A 14 19.48 7.92 -0.99
CA GLN A 14 20.79 7.91 -1.63
C GLN A 14 20.64 7.55 -3.11
N CYS A 15 21.24 8.27 -4.03
CA CYS A 15 20.99 8.16 -5.48
C CYS A 15 19.50 8.35 -5.87
N ARG A 16 18.68 8.96 -5.01
CA ARG A 16 17.22 9.07 -5.15
C ARG A 16 16.50 7.71 -5.14
N ILE A 17 17.12 6.68 -4.57
CA ILE A 17 16.52 5.37 -4.35
C ILE A 17 15.76 5.44 -3.02
N ASP A 18 14.49 5.06 -3.01
CA ASP A 18 13.64 5.16 -1.81
C ASP A 18 14.21 4.36 -0.65
N LEU A 19 14.61 3.11 -0.90
CA LEU A 19 15.33 2.28 0.05
C LEU A 19 16.36 1.44 -0.71
N TRP A 20 17.59 1.47 -0.25
CA TRP A 20 18.70 0.75 -0.87
C TRP A 20 19.41 -0.13 0.15
N VAL A 21 19.39 -1.43 -0.09
CA VAL A 21 20.07 -2.43 0.72
C VAL A 21 21.29 -2.91 -0.05
N ARG A 22 22.47 -2.79 0.55
CA ARG A 22 23.74 -3.20 -0.04
C ARG A 22 24.46 -4.13 0.91
N ASP A 23 24.91 -5.26 0.44
CA ASP A 23 25.79 -6.15 1.20
C ASP A 23 27.09 -6.36 0.45
N ARG A 24 28.16 -5.71 0.90
CA ARG A 24 29.49 -5.83 0.29
C ARG A 24 30.09 -7.21 0.50
N ALA A 25 29.82 -7.83 1.65
CA ALA A 25 30.31 -9.17 1.95
C ALA A 25 29.57 -10.24 1.13
N GLY A 26 28.26 -10.07 0.95
CA GLY A 26 27.43 -10.91 0.09
C GLY A 26 27.55 -10.58 -1.40
N GLY A 27 28.13 -9.43 -1.74
CA GLY A 27 28.38 -8.98 -3.11
C GLY A 27 27.12 -8.62 -3.90
N TYR A 28 26.00 -8.21 -3.24
CA TYR A 28 24.74 -7.88 -3.91
C TYR A 28 24.15 -6.54 -3.42
N ALA A 29 23.25 -6.00 -4.21
CA ALA A 29 22.46 -4.83 -3.86
C ALA A 29 20.98 -5.02 -4.22
N ILE A 30 20.09 -4.52 -3.37
CA ILE A 30 18.64 -4.55 -3.58
C ILE A 30 18.11 -3.11 -3.59
N ILE A 31 17.47 -2.74 -4.69
CA ILE A 31 16.83 -1.45 -4.91
C ILE A 31 15.34 -1.63 -4.62
N PHE A 32 14.80 -0.81 -3.72
CA PHE A 32 13.37 -0.75 -3.47
C PHE A 32 12.81 0.55 -4.04
N GLU A 33 11.76 0.44 -4.83
CA GLU A 33 11.02 1.58 -5.38
C GLU A 33 9.57 1.53 -4.92
N ASN A 34 9.17 2.54 -4.14
CA ASN A 34 7.83 2.62 -3.56
C ASN A 34 6.90 3.44 -4.47
N LYS A 35 5.72 2.90 -4.76
CA LYS A 35 4.68 3.58 -5.56
C LYS A 35 3.35 3.61 -4.81
N VAL A 36 3.32 4.42 -3.76
CA VAL A 36 2.11 4.66 -2.95
C VAL A 36 1.28 5.79 -3.56
N TYR A 37 -0.02 5.80 -3.33
CA TYR A 37 -0.96 6.83 -3.82
C TYR A 37 -0.93 7.06 -5.35
N ASN A 38 -0.74 6.00 -6.12
CA ASN A 38 -0.65 6.07 -7.58
C ASN A 38 0.47 6.97 -8.13
N ALA A 39 1.54 7.15 -7.36
CA ALA A 39 2.72 7.89 -7.81
C ALA A 39 3.16 7.40 -9.21
N THR A 40 3.40 8.34 -10.12
CA THR A 40 3.80 8.03 -11.50
C THR A 40 5.25 7.59 -11.57
N ASP A 41 5.57 6.70 -12.52
CA ASP A 41 6.95 6.39 -12.84
C ASP A 41 7.59 7.54 -13.61
N GLN A 42 8.87 7.80 -13.34
CA GLN A 42 9.67 8.76 -14.10
C GLN A 42 10.41 8.05 -15.23
N ALA A 43 10.66 8.78 -16.31
CA ALA A 43 11.50 8.30 -17.40
C ALA A 43 12.89 7.85 -16.89
N ALA A 44 13.32 6.69 -17.32
CA ALA A 44 14.58 6.05 -16.94
C ALA A 44 14.85 5.99 -15.41
N GLN A 45 13.83 5.98 -14.57
CA GLN A 45 13.98 6.01 -13.11
C GLN A 45 14.75 4.79 -12.60
N ILE A 46 14.26 3.60 -12.92
CA ILE A 46 14.91 2.33 -12.51
C ILE A 46 16.28 2.19 -13.17
N ALA A 47 16.42 2.61 -14.43
CA ALA A 47 17.70 2.61 -15.11
C ALA A 47 18.77 3.43 -14.37
N ARG A 48 18.42 4.64 -13.93
CA ARG A 48 19.33 5.50 -13.13
C ARG A 48 19.75 4.85 -11.81
N TYR A 49 18.85 4.14 -11.16
CA TYR A 49 19.15 3.43 -9.92
C TYR A 49 20.13 2.27 -10.15
N ILE A 50 19.92 1.52 -11.22
CA ILE A 50 20.82 0.43 -11.64
C ILE A 50 22.22 1.01 -11.95
N GLU A 51 22.30 2.08 -12.73
CA GLU A 51 23.56 2.74 -13.09
C GLU A 51 24.30 3.29 -11.86
N CYS A 52 23.57 3.91 -10.93
CA CYS A 52 24.17 4.33 -9.67
C CYS A 52 24.70 3.14 -8.87
N THR A 53 23.97 2.04 -8.81
CA THR A 53 24.36 0.84 -8.08
C THR A 53 25.60 0.17 -8.72
N GLN A 54 25.66 0.11 -10.04
CA GLN A 54 26.86 -0.35 -10.76
C GLN A 54 28.07 0.55 -10.50
N GLY A 55 27.89 1.87 -10.50
CA GLY A 55 28.92 2.85 -10.16
C GLY A 55 29.47 2.72 -8.74
N ASN A 56 28.71 2.08 -7.83
CA ASN A 56 29.12 1.75 -6.47
C ASN A 56 29.79 0.36 -6.36
N GLY A 57 30.07 -0.29 -7.47
CA GLY A 57 30.86 -1.53 -7.56
C GLY A 57 30.06 -2.83 -7.50
N TYR A 58 28.74 -2.78 -7.69
CA TYR A 58 27.91 -3.99 -7.77
C TYR A 58 27.72 -4.39 -9.25
N PRO A 59 28.06 -5.64 -9.63
CA PRO A 59 27.85 -6.12 -10.99
C PRO A 59 26.36 -6.33 -11.27
N LEU A 60 25.98 -6.25 -12.53
CA LEU A 60 24.58 -6.25 -12.97
C LEU A 60 23.79 -7.47 -12.49
N ASP A 61 24.42 -8.64 -12.54
CA ASP A 61 23.86 -9.93 -12.11
C ASP A 61 23.69 -10.07 -10.59
N LYS A 62 24.14 -9.09 -9.82
CA LYS A 62 24.01 -9.01 -8.35
C LYS A 62 23.14 -7.84 -7.89
N ILE A 63 22.48 -7.16 -8.81
CA ILE A 63 21.54 -6.10 -8.53
C ILE A 63 20.11 -6.64 -8.66
N PHE A 64 19.29 -6.40 -7.65
CA PHE A 64 17.88 -6.81 -7.63
C PHE A 64 16.99 -5.58 -7.47
N VAL A 65 15.81 -5.61 -8.10
CA VAL A 65 14.83 -4.53 -8.01
C VAL A 65 13.54 -5.06 -7.41
N ILE A 66 13.10 -4.45 -6.32
CA ILE A 66 11.79 -4.71 -5.70
C ILE A 66 10.93 -3.47 -5.92
N TYR A 67 9.92 -3.64 -6.74
CA TYR A 67 8.94 -2.59 -7.02
C TYR A 67 7.73 -2.78 -6.13
N MET A 68 7.38 -1.75 -5.35
CA MET A 68 6.37 -1.83 -4.31
C MET A 68 5.17 -0.92 -4.61
N PRO A 69 4.26 -1.34 -5.50
CA PRO A 69 3.05 -0.58 -5.78
C PRO A 69 2.03 -0.74 -4.65
N GLN A 70 1.09 0.18 -4.58
CA GLN A 70 -0.02 0.10 -3.62
C GLN A 70 -0.85 -1.17 -3.82
N LYS A 71 -1.14 -1.53 -5.08
CA LYS A 71 -1.88 -2.73 -5.48
C LYS A 71 -1.14 -3.47 -6.60
N ASP A 72 -1.56 -4.71 -6.89
CA ASP A 72 -0.90 -5.55 -7.89
C ASP A 72 -1.19 -5.17 -9.35
N ASP A 73 -2.13 -4.28 -9.58
CA ASP A 73 -2.53 -3.82 -10.92
C ASP A 73 -1.50 -2.89 -11.59
N LYS A 74 -0.53 -2.38 -10.83
CA LYS A 74 0.52 -1.49 -11.33
C LYS A 74 1.84 -2.22 -11.55
N ASN A 75 2.46 -1.97 -12.70
CA ASN A 75 3.82 -2.38 -13.04
C ASN A 75 4.63 -1.13 -13.41
N PRO A 76 5.98 -1.19 -13.31
CA PRO A 76 6.83 -0.14 -13.84
C PRO A 76 6.58 0.03 -15.35
N VAL A 77 6.50 1.28 -15.81
CA VAL A 77 6.42 1.55 -17.25
C VAL A 77 7.75 1.19 -17.93
N ASP A 78 7.68 0.77 -19.18
CA ASP A 78 8.85 0.32 -19.94
C ASP A 78 9.95 1.38 -19.99
N ASP A 79 9.58 2.63 -20.16
CA ASP A 79 10.51 3.76 -20.20
C ASP A 79 11.30 3.93 -18.88
N SER A 80 10.76 3.50 -17.74
CA SER A 80 11.45 3.53 -16.44
C SER A 80 12.69 2.61 -16.41
N TRP A 81 12.68 1.53 -17.16
CA TRP A 81 13.77 0.55 -17.24
C TRP A 81 14.90 0.98 -18.17
N GLY A 82 14.62 1.87 -19.14
CA GLY A 82 15.57 2.20 -20.21
C GLY A 82 16.06 0.92 -20.93
N LYS A 83 17.37 0.75 -21.01
CA LYS A 83 18.00 -0.41 -21.68
C LYS A 83 18.00 -1.72 -20.86
N TYR A 84 17.60 -1.67 -19.58
CA TYR A 84 17.78 -2.80 -18.65
C TYR A 84 16.57 -3.72 -18.52
N LYS A 85 15.48 -3.47 -19.23
CA LYS A 85 14.21 -4.20 -19.05
C LYS A 85 14.37 -5.71 -19.20
N GLU A 86 15.11 -6.15 -20.23
CA GLU A 86 15.31 -7.57 -20.51
C GLU A 86 16.26 -8.23 -19.53
N ASP A 87 17.33 -7.52 -19.15
CA ASP A 87 18.35 -8.01 -18.22
C ASP A 87 17.80 -8.28 -16.82
N PHE A 88 16.74 -7.55 -16.43
CA PHE A 88 16.14 -7.63 -15.09
C PHE A 88 14.92 -8.55 -15.00
N ALA A 89 14.54 -9.27 -16.03
CA ALA A 89 13.40 -10.19 -15.99
C ALA A 89 13.47 -11.22 -14.84
N SER A 90 14.68 -11.67 -14.48
CA SER A 90 14.93 -12.60 -13.36
C SER A 90 15.35 -11.93 -12.05
N HIS A 91 15.68 -10.64 -12.06
CA HIS A 91 16.16 -9.86 -10.92
C HIS A 91 15.13 -8.82 -10.44
N TYR A 92 13.92 -8.89 -10.95
CA TYR A 92 12.81 -8.02 -10.61
C TYR A 92 11.73 -8.78 -9.86
N VAL A 93 11.24 -8.18 -8.79
CA VAL A 93 10.09 -8.69 -8.03
C VAL A 93 9.11 -7.54 -7.80
N LYS A 94 7.84 -7.79 -8.09
CA LYS A 94 6.75 -6.93 -7.65
C LYS A 94 6.24 -7.41 -6.29
N PHE A 95 6.29 -6.54 -5.29
CA PHE A 95 5.85 -6.83 -3.93
C PHE A 95 4.90 -5.74 -3.45
N SER A 96 3.62 -5.84 -3.81
CA SER A 96 2.65 -4.79 -3.51
C SER A 96 2.39 -4.64 -2.01
N PHE A 97 1.99 -3.43 -1.59
CA PHE A 97 1.61 -3.19 -0.20
C PHE A 97 0.39 -3.99 0.21
N ARG A 98 -0.59 -4.14 -0.68
CA ARG A 98 -1.85 -4.82 -0.37
C ARG A 98 -1.70 -6.33 -0.20
N ASN A 99 -1.08 -7.01 -1.17
CA ASN A 99 -1.06 -8.47 -1.23
C ASN A 99 0.32 -9.07 -0.89
N GLY A 100 1.34 -8.24 -0.71
CA GLY A 100 2.68 -8.62 -0.30
C GLY A 100 3.01 -8.15 1.11
N VAL A 101 3.21 -6.83 1.29
CA VAL A 101 3.68 -6.26 2.56
C VAL A 101 2.71 -6.50 3.71
N LEU A 102 1.42 -6.20 3.51
CA LEU A 102 0.43 -6.35 4.59
C LEU A 102 0.29 -7.79 5.06
N PRO A 103 0.11 -8.82 4.22
CA PRO A 103 0.10 -10.20 4.66
C PRO A 103 1.41 -10.62 5.33
N TRP A 104 2.57 -10.24 4.78
CA TRP A 104 3.88 -10.56 5.35
C TRP A 104 4.06 -9.95 6.75
N LEU A 105 3.67 -8.69 6.96
CA LEU A 105 3.71 -8.08 8.30
C LEU A 105 2.86 -8.86 9.30
N LYS A 106 1.68 -9.34 8.90
CA LYS A 106 0.73 -10.06 9.77
C LYS A 106 1.17 -11.48 10.07
N SER A 107 1.63 -12.22 9.06
CA SER A 107 1.91 -13.66 9.17
C SER A 107 3.33 -13.98 9.60
N ASP A 108 4.28 -13.12 9.27
CA ASP A 108 5.71 -13.43 9.48
C ASP A 108 6.38 -12.46 10.46
N VAL A 109 6.18 -11.14 10.26
CA VAL A 109 6.88 -10.13 11.08
C VAL A 109 6.31 -10.05 12.48
N LEU A 110 5.02 -9.78 12.63
CA LEU A 110 4.40 -9.62 13.95
C LEU A 110 4.60 -10.83 14.88
N PRO A 111 4.43 -12.09 14.41
CA PRO A 111 4.67 -13.25 15.24
C PRO A 111 6.13 -13.46 15.61
N SER A 112 7.07 -12.92 14.83
CA SER A 112 8.52 -13.05 15.08
C SER A 112 9.09 -12.02 16.07
N ILE A 113 8.33 -10.96 16.41
CA ILE A 113 8.77 -9.92 17.32
C ILE A 113 8.74 -10.44 18.76
N PRO A 114 9.88 -10.44 19.47
CA PRO A 114 9.92 -10.87 20.87
C PRO A 114 9.01 -10.03 21.77
N ASP A 115 8.38 -10.64 22.76
CA ASP A 115 7.46 -9.95 23.70
C ASP A 115 8.09 -8.80 24.48
N LYS A 116 9.41 -8.81 24.66
CA LYS A 116 10.16 -7.71 25.27
C LYS A 116 10.19 -6.45 24.42
N ASP A 117 10.04 -6.56 23.10
CA ASP A 117 10.17 -5.46 22.14
C ASP A 117 8.81 -4.80 21.87
N LYS A 118 8.10 -4.45 22.95
CA LYS A 118 6.71 -3.92 22.93
C LYS A 118 6.53 -2.69 22.04
N LEU A 119 7.51 -1.79 22.01
CA LEU A 119 7.43 -0.57 21.20
C LEU A 119 7.50 -0.90 19.71
N LEU A 120 8.39 -1.80 19.31
CA LEU A 120 8.47 -2.26 17.92
C LEU A 120 7.18 -2.97 17.51
N LYS A 121 6.68 -3.88 18.36
CA LYS A 121 5.43 -4.59 18.12
C LYS A 121 4.27 -3.62 17.90
N SER A 122 4.13 -2.65 18.82
CA SER A 122 3.08 -1.63 18.71
C SER A 122 3.21 -0.77 17.45
N ALA A 123 4.41 -0.40 17.05
CA ALA A 123 4.65 0.37 15.83
C ALA A 123 4.23 -0.41 14.58
N ILE A 124 4.57 -1.71 14.52
CA ILE A 124 4.17 -2.57 13.41
C ILE A 124 2.65 -2.81 13.40
N GLU A 125 2.03 -3.03 14.56
CA GLU A 125 0.57 -3.17 14.69
C GLU A 125 -0.17 -1.92 14.17
N GLN A 126 0.32 -0.72 14.52
CA GLN A 126 -0.24 0.54 14.02
C GLN A 126 -0.06 0.68 12.51
N TYR A 127 1.07 0.24 11.97
CA TYR A 127 1.31 0.28 10.54
C TYR A 127 0.41 -0.73 9.78
N VAL A 128 0.21 -1.91 10.35
CA VAL A 128 -0.76 -2.91 9.82
C VAL A 128 -2.17 -2.32 9.81
N ASP A 129 -2.62 -1.71 10.91
CA ASP A 129 -3.94 -1.06 10.99
C ASP A 129 -4.08 0.06 9.93
N TYR A 130 -3.03 0.87 9.75
CA TYR A 130 -3.01 1.88 8.69
C TYR A 130 -3.18 1.27 7.29
N LEU A 131 -2.43 0.20 6.96
CA LEU A 131 -2.54 -0.48 5.67
C LEU A 131 -3.92 -1.13 5.49
N GLU A 132 -4.47 -1.78 6.53
CA GLU A 132 -5.82 -2.34 6.49
C GLU A 132 -6.86 -1.26 6.18
N GLY A 133 -6.75 -0.08 6.80
CA GLY A 133 -7.60 1.07 6.51
C GLY A 133 -7.44 1.56 5.07
N LEU A 134 -6.20 1.68 4.60
CA LEU A 134 -5.90 2.10 3.23
C LEU A 134 -6.53 1.15 2.18
N PHE A 135 -6.61 -0.13 2.49
CA PHE A 135 -7.19 -1.15 1.61
C PHE A 135 -8.64 -1.52 1.95
N LYS A 136 -9.26 -0.86 2.91
CA LYS A 136 -10.62 -1.13 3.40
C LYS A 136 -10.78 -2.59 3.87
N GLN A 137 -9.78 -3.10 4.59
CA GLN A 137 -9.73 -4.47 5.09
C GLN A 137 -9.94 -4.58 6.60
N ARG A 138 -10.07 -3.43 7.31
CA ARG A 138 -10.40 -3.44 8.73
C ARG A 138 -11.74 -4.14 8.96
N GLU A 139 -11.85 -4.86 10.06
CA GLU A 139 -13.11 -5.50 10.44
C GLU A 139 -14.22 -4.47 10.68
N SER A 140 -13.88 -3.32 11.27
CA SER A 140 -14.80 -2.19 11.42
C SER A 140 -15.33 -1.67 10.09
N ASP A 141 -14.50 -1.64 9.05
CA ASP A 141 -14.92 -1.20 7.72
C ASP A 141 -15.90 -2.21 7.10
N LYS A 142 -15.65 -3.51 7.26
CA LYS A 142 -16.57 -4.57 6.80
C LYS A 142 -17.93 -4.47 7.47
N GLN A 143 -17.95 -4.27 8.80
CA GLN A 143 -19.17 -4.08 9.54
C GLN A 143 -19.92 -2.83 9.09
N LEU A 144 -19.22 -1.72 8.85
CA LEU A 144 -19.79 -0.51 8.31
C LEU A 144 -20.42 -0.74 6.93
N TYR A 145 -19.75 -1.47 6.04
CA TYR A 145 -20.30 -1.83 4.73
C TYR A 145 -21.61 -2.62 4.88
N ILE A 146 -21.65 -3.60 5.75
CA ILE A 146 -22.86 -4.40 6.01
C ILE A 146 -23.99 -3.51 6.55
N MET A 147 -23.69 -2.61 7.49
CA MET A 147 -24.66 -1.67 8.03
C MET A 147 -25.21 -0.71 6.97
N VAL A 148 -24.33 -0.14 6.14
CA VAL A 148 -24.71 0.75 5.05
C VAL A 148 -25.52 0.01 4.00
N GLU A 149 -25.13 -1.20 3.64
CA GLU A 149 -25.88 -2.05 2.70
C GLU A 149 -27.28 -2.34 3.21
N ASN A 150 -27.41 -2.74 4.46
CA ASN A 150 -28.71 -2.99 5.09
C ASN A 150 -29.56 -1.72 5.16
N TYR A 151 -28.97 -0.59 5.55
CA TYR A 151 -29.65 0.69 5.54
C TYR A 151 -30.19 1.08 4.16
N ILE A 152 -29.36 0.93 3.12
CA ILE A 152 -29.77 1.20 1.73
C ILE A 152 -30.92 0.27 1.32
N LYS A 153 -30.83 -1.03 1.64
CA LYS A 153 -31.87 -2.01 1.37
C LYS A 153 -33.20 -1.62 2.02
N GLU A 154 -33.17 -1.22 3.29
CA GLU A 154 -34.36 -0.78 4.03
C GLU A 154 -34.97 0.50 3.46
N GLN A 155 -34.15 1.53 3.22
CA GLN A 155 -34.62 2.82 2.70
C GLN A 155 -35.20 2.73 1.28
N LEU A 156 -34.62 1.86 0.45
CA LEU A 156 -35.09 1.65 -0.92
C LEU A 156 -36.15 0.55 -1.05
N GLY A 157 -36.41 -0.19 0.06
CA GLY A 157 -37.38 -1.27 0.08
C GLY A 157 -37.01 -2.38 -0.90
N PHE A 158 -35.73 -2.77 -0.99
CA PHE A 158 -35.31 -3.88 -1.80
C PHE A 158 -35.79 -5.21 -1.17
N ILE A 159 -36.41 -6.05 -2.00
CA ILE A 159 -36.97 -7.35 -1.58
C ILE A 159 -36.35 -8.42 -2.48
N GLY A 160 -36.01 -9.58 -1.91
CA GLY A 160 -35.48 -10.73 -2.65
C GLY A 160 -33.99 -10.92 -2.56
N HIS A 161 -33.42 -11.65 -3.51
CA HIS A 161 -31.99 -11.95 -3.58
C HIS A 161 -31.19 -10.81 -4.23
N PRO A 162 -29.88 -10.67 -3.91
CA PRO A 162 -29.01 -9.62 -4.47
C PRO A 162 -29.03 -9.52 -6.00
N GLU A 163 -29.22 -10.63 -6.70
CA GLU A 163 -29.29 -10.70 -8.15
C GLU A 163 -30.51 -9.95 -8.73
N GLU A 164 -31.58 -9.82 -7.94
CA GLU A 164 -32.81 -9.12 -8.33
C GLU A 164 -32.69 -7.60 -8.09
N TYR A 165 -31.70 -7.15 -7.30
CA TYR A 165 -31.53 -5.75 -6.96
C TYR A 165 -31.20 -4.87 -8.18
N TYR A 166 -30.59 -5.42 -9.21
CA TYR A 166 -30.26 -4.65 -10.42
C TYR A 166 -31.50 -4.06 -11.07
N THR A 167 -32.55 -4.86 -11.22
CA THR A 167 -33.82 -4.39 -11.80
C THR A 167 -34.48 -3.36 -10.89
N GLN A 168 -34.50 -3.61 -9.59
CA GLN A 168 -35.04 -2.69 -8.59
C GLN A 168 -34.24 -1.39 -8.53
N LEU A 169 -32.91 -1.46 -8.65
CA LEU A 169 -31.99 -0.33 -8.66
C LEU A 169 -32.24 0.59 -9.87
N ILE A 170 -32.48 0.02 -11.06
CA ILE A 170 -32.79 0.78 -12.26
C ILE A 170 -34.11 1.57 -12.06
N CYS A 171 -35.14 0.92 -11.52
CA CYS A 171 -36.41 1.54 -11.22
C CYS A 171 -36.34 2.66 -10.18
N LYS A 172 -35.41 2.55 -9.22
CA LYS A 172 -35.23 3.47 -8.09
C LYS A 172 -33.98 4.35 -8.20
N CYS A 173 -33.47 4.56 -9.38
CA CYS A 173 -32.21 5.28 -9.61
C CYS A 173 -32.18 6.70 -9.02
N LYS A 174 -33.32 7.38 -8.93
CA LYS A 174 -33.43 8.70 -8.29
C LYS A 174 -33.24 8.60 -6.78
N ASP A 175 -33.94 7.66 -6.15
CA ASP A 175 -33.89 7.45 -4.70
C ASP A 175 -32.50 7.01 -4.26
N VAL A 176 -31.83 6.18 -5.07
CA VAL A 176 -30.41 5.79 -4.85
C VAL A 176 -29.50 7.01 -4.85
N LYS A 177 -29.67 7.95 -5.78
CA LYS A 177 -28.87 9.18 -5.84
C LYS A 177 -29.08 10.06 -4.61
N GLU A 178 -30.30 10.17 -4.13
CA GLU A 178 -30.61 10.92 -2.91
C GLU A 178 -29.95 10.29 -1.68
N VAL A 179 -30.03 8.96 -1.52
CA VAL A 179 -29.35 8.22 -0.44
C VAL A 179 -27.84 8.40 -0.50
N LEU A 180 -27.23 8.29 -1.68
CA LEU A 180 -25.80 8.53 -1.85
C LEU A 180 -25.39 9.95 -1.45
N ALA A 181 -26.16 10.97 -1.86
CA ALA A 181 -25.90 12.35 -1.47
C ALA A 181 -25.98 12.56 0.05
N HIS A 182 -26.92 11.90 0.73
CA HIS A 182 -27.00 11.92 2.21
C HIS A 182 -25.80 11.28 2.87
N LEU A 183 -25.31 10.14 2.34
CA LEU A 183 -24.13 9.45 2.86
C LEU A 183 -22.86 10.27 2.65
N GLU A 184 -22.69 10.90 1.48
CA GLU A 184 -21.56 11.80 1.21
C GLU A 184 -21.55 12.99 2.16
N ASN A 185 -22.70 13.65 2.37
CA ASN A 185 -22.83 14.74 3.32
C ASN A 185 -22.56 14.31 4.78
N ALA A 186 -22.93 13.08 5.15
CA ALA A 186 -22.64 12.54 6.47
C ALA A 186 -21.14 12.29 6.66
N ARG A 187 -20.47 11.72 5.64
CA ARG A 187 -19.02 11.54 5.61
C ARG A 187 -18.29 12.86 5.79
N ASP A 188 -18.62 13.86 4.99
CA ASP A 188 -17.94 15.17 5.00
C ASP A 188 -18.11 15.87 6.36
N ARG A 189 -19.27 15.72 7.00
CA ARG A 189 -19.50 16.21 8.38
C ARG A 189 -18.62 15.46 9.39
N ALA A 190 -18.52 14.15 9.27
CA ALA A 190 -17.68 13.35 10.18
C ALA A 190 -16.20 13.69 10.03
N GLU A 191 -15.70 13.85 8.80
CA GLU A 191 -14.33 14.29 8.54
C GLU A 191 -14.04 15.64 9.14
N LYS A 192 -14.94 16.61 8.98
CA LYS A 192 -14.79 17.94 9.58
C LYS A 192 -14.68 17.88 11.09
N VAL A 193 -15.53 17.11 11.76
CA VAL A 193 -15.49 16.92 13.22
C VAL A 193 -14.17 16.28 13.67
N CYS A 194 -13.67 15.27 12.94
CA CYS A 194 -12.39 14.65 13.22
C CYS A 194 -11.23 15.64 13.09
N TRP A 195 -11.21 16.44 12.04
CA TRP A 195 -10.20 17.50 11.82
C TRP A 195 -10.24 18.57 12.90
N GLU A 196 -11.41 19.01 13.32
CA GLU A 196 -11.57 20.00 14.39
C GLU A 196 -11.07 19.45 15.73
N ARG A 197 -11.40 18.21 16.08
CA ARG A 197 -10.89 17.54 17.29
C ARG A 197 -9.38 17.43 17.27
N TRP A 198 -8.81 16.94 16.18
CA TRP A 198 -7.36 16.81 16.02
C TRP A 198 -6.65 18.16 16.15
N ARG A 199 -7.15 19.19 15.48
CA ARG A 199 -6.61 20.55 15.58
C ARG A 199 -6.67 21.10 17.02
N ASN A 200 -7.77 20.87 17.73
CA ASN A 200 -7.91 21.31 19.11
C ASN A 200 -6.95 20.58 20.05
N CYS A 201 -6.73 19.28 19.86
CA CYS A 201 -5.70 18.52 20.57
C CYS A 201 -4.31 19.13 20.35
N LEU A 202 -3.92 19.43 19.12
CA LEU A 202 -2.61 20.01 18.81
C LEU A 202 -2.43 21.42 19.40
N LEU A 203 -3.50 22.19 19.50
CA LEU A 203 -3.46 23.57 20.06
C LEU A 203 -3.62 23.61 21.58
N GLY A 204 -3.71 22.45 22.26
CA GLY A 204 -3.89 22.39 23.71
C GLY A 204 -5.19 23.04 24.21
N ARG A 205 -6.23 23.06 23.39
CA ARG A 205 -7.52 23.67 23.70
C ARG A 205 -8.52 22.63 24.20
N TYR A 206 -8.18 21.94 25.28
CA TYR A 206 -9.09 21.12 26.09
C TYR A 206 -9.09 21.64 27.51
#